data_1a5eaad3630e5242f5851d137e0fd7a1
#
_entry.id   1a5eaad3630e5242f5851d137e0fd7a1
#
_cell.length_a   1.000
_cell.length_b   1.000
_cell.length_c   1.000
_cell.angle_alpha   90.00
_cell.angle_beta   90.00
_cell.angle_gamma   90.00
#
_symmetry.space_group_name_H-M   'P 1'
#
loop_
_entity.id
_entity.type
_entity.pdbx_description
1 polymer ?
#
loop_
_entity_poly.entity_id
_entity_poly.type
_entity_poly.pdbx_seq_one_letter_code
_entity_poly.pdbx_strand_id
1 'polypeptide(L)'
;MVIGKGSEHSDDTSVDEKYLIATSEQPIAAFLRDEWLKPEDLPIRYAGISTCFRQEVGSHGRDTRGIFRVHQFEKIEQFIYASPHDNKSWEMFDEMISTAEDFYQSLGLPYRIVNIVSGSLNHAASKKLDLEAWFPGSQAFRELVSCSNCTDYQARRLRIRYGQTKKMMDKVWLLYLEANCPLEWCSTKMYLQGNY
;
A
#
# COMPACT_ATOMS: atom_id res chain seq x y z
N MET A 1 12.69 -9.82 5.00
CA MET A 1 14.06 -10.00 5.56
C MET A 1 13.92 -10.72 6.89
N VAL A 2 14.55 -11.86 7.05
CA VAL A 2 14.55 -12.65 8.30
C VAL A 2 15.60 -12.05 9.23
N ILE A 3 15.23 -11.75 10.49
CA ILE A 3 16.17 -11.37 11.53
C ILE A 3 16.26 -12.56 12.49
N GLY A 4 17.48 -13.07 12.73
CA GLY A 4 17.75 -14.06 13.75
C GLY A 4 17.48 -15.49 13.30
N LYS A 5 18.37 -16.03 12.50
CA LYS A 5 18.73 -17.44 12.66
C LYS A 5 19.68 -17.51 13.87
N GLY A 6 19.31 -18.31 14.86
CA GLY A 6 20.23 -18.70 15.92
C GLY A 6 21.53 -19.23 15.31
N SER A 7 22.64 -19.11 16.02
CA SER A 7 23.94 -19.63 15.59
C SER A 7 23.78 -21.09 15.15
N GLU A 8 24.47 -21.50 14.10
CA GLU A 8 24.42 -22.85 13.51
C GLU A 8 24.82 -24.01 14.44
N HIS A 9 24.97 -23.76 15.75
CA HIS A 9 25.43 -24.70 16.73
C HIS A 9 24.53 -24.87 17.96
N SER A 10 23.27 -24.42 17.95
CA SER A 10 22.35 -24.75 19.03
C SER A 10 21.28 -25.72 18.51
N ASP A 11 21.20 -26.91 19.10
CA ASP A 11 20.08 -27.85 18.95
C ASP A 11 18.75 -27.29 19.53
N ASP A 12 18.70 -25.99 19.82
CA ASP A 12 17.53 -25.31 20.34
C ASP A 12 16.59 -24.92 19.20
N THR A 13 15.62 -25.80 18.94
CA THR A 13 14.52 -25.59 17.97
C THR A 13 13.50 -24.54 18.41
N SER A 14 13.74 -23.85 19.52
CA SER A 14 12.81 -22.88 20.13
C SER A 14 13.06 -21.42 19.71
N VAL A 15 13.97 -21.14 18.78
CA VAL A 15 14.22 -19.77 18.33
C VAL A 15 13.12 -19.33 17.37
N ASP A 16 12.23 -18.48 17.84
CA ASP A 16 11.20 -17.84 17.01
C ASP A 16 11.86 -17.05 15.87
N GLU A 17 11.56 -17.42 14.64
CA GLU A 17 11.97 -16.65 13.48
C GLU A 17 11.27 -15.28 13.50
N LYS A 18 12.04 -14.20 13.41
CA LYS A 18 11.51 -12.83 13.35
C LYS A 18 11.69 -12.26 11.96
N TYR A 19 10.65 -11.58 11.49
CA TYR A 19 10.62 -10.96 10.17
C TYR A 19 10.44 -9.47 10.30
N LEU A 20 11.22 -8.70 9.52
CA LEU A 20 10.95 -7.28 9.36
C LEU A 20 9.70 -7.09 8.51
N ILE A 21 8.87 -6.13 8.90
CA ILE A 21 7.66 -5.76 8.17
C ILE A 21 8.01 -5.18 6.80
N ALA A 22 7.32 -5.62 5.76
CA ALA A 22 7.52 -5.09 4.41
C ALA A 22 6.74 -3.78 4.22
N THR A 23 5.45 -3.78 4.60
CA THR A 23 4.53 -2.63 4.62
C THR A 23 3.42 -2.91 5.64
N SER A 24 2.62 -1.91 6.01
CA SER A 24 1.49 -2.09 6.93
C SER A 24 0.23 -2.67 6.25
N GLU A 25 0.20 -2.82 4.94
CA GLU A 25 -0.93 -3.44 4.23
C GLU A 25 -1.29 -4.81 4.80
N GLN A 26 -0.30 -5.70 4.92
CA GLN A 26 -0.56 -7.06 5.39
C GLN A 26 -1.07 -7.14 6.83
N PRO A 27 -0.46 -6.46 7.82
CA PRO A 27 -1.01 -6.41 9.17
C PRO A 27 -2.41 -5.82 9.24
N ILE A 28 -2.68 -4.72 8.52
CA ILE A 28 -4.00 -4.09 8.51
C ILE A 28 -5.01 -5.04 7.85
N ALA A 29 -4.69 -5.63 6.71
CA ALA A 29 -5.57 -6.61 6.05
C ALA A 29 -5.88 -7.80 6.96
N ALA A 30 -4.92 -8.24 7.78
CA ALA A 30 -5.08 -9.36 8.69
C ALA A 30 -5.79 -9.00 10.01
N PHE A 31 -5.96 -7.71 10.32
CA PHE A 31 -6.52 -7.26 11.59
C PHE A 31 -7.95 -7.77 11.83
N LEU A 32 -8.73 -7.88 10.76
CA LEU A 32 -10.10 -8.43 10.80
C LEU A 32 -10.18 -9.87 10.29
N ARG A 33 -9.07 -10.62 10.34
CA ARG A 33 -9.03 -12.01 9.91
C ARG A 33 -10.04 -12.85 10.72
N ASP A 34 -10.78 -13.70 10.00
CA ASP A 34 -11.82 -14.59 10.54
C ASP A 34 -13.06 -13.86 11.08
N GLU A 35 -13.12 -12.52 10.99
CA GLU A 35 -14.22 -11.72 11.50
C GLU A 35 -15.44 -11.74 10.59
N TRP A 36 -16.58 -11.51 11.21
CA TRP A 36 -17.87 -11.32 10.56
C TRP A 36 -18.36 -9.91 10.80
N LEU A 37 -18.24 -9.06 9.78
CA LEU A 37 -18.58 -7.65 9.86
C LEU A 37 -20.08 -7.42 9.68
N LYS A 38 -20.62 -6.42 10.34
CA LYS A 38 -21.99 -5.98 10.13
C LYS A 38 -22.05 -4.99 8.95
N PRO A 39 -23.15 -5.03 8.15
CA PRO A 39 -23.32 -4.09 7.04
C PRO A 39 -23.24 -2.61 7.45
N GLU A 40 -23.80 -2.30 8.63
CA GLU A 40 -23.82 -0.94 9.19
C GLU A 40 -22.43 -0.41 9.59
N ASP A 41 -21.45 -1.29 9.80
CA ASP A 41 -20.09 -0.91 10.16
C ASP A 41 -19.24 -0.48 8.94
N LEU A 42 -19.71 -0.78 7.71
CA LEU A 42 -18.98 -0.46 6.48
C LEU A 42 -19.31 0.94 5.93
N PRO A 43 -18.33 1.66 5.38
CA PRO A 43 -16.94 1.29 5.21
C PRO A 43 -16.11 1.46 6.49
N ILE A 44 -15.22 0.50 6.78
CA ILE A 44 -14.23 0.64 7.84
C ILE A 44 -12.95 1.21 7.24
N ARG A 45 -12.45 2.30 7.80
CA ARG A 45 -11.26 3.01 7.34
C ARG A 45 -10.13 2.91 8.37
N TYR A 46 -8.96 2.50 7.91
CA TYR A 46 -7.73 2.51 8.70
C TYR A 46 -6.66 3.35 8.03
N ALA A 47 -5.82 3.95 8.85
CA ALA A 47 -4.56 4.54 8.43
C ALA A 47 -3.42 3.90 9.20
N GLY A 48 -2.40 3.43 8.49
CA GLY A 48 -1.20 2.84 9.07
C GLY A 48 0.02 3.70 8.78
N ILE A 49 0.90 3.82 9.77
CA ILE A 49 2.25 4.37 9.60
C ILE A 49 3.22 3.29 10.05
N SER A 50 4.17 2.96 9.20
CA SER A 50 5.16 1.94 9.52
C SER A 50 6.50 2.24 8.87
N THR A 51 7.56 1.95 9.61
CA THR A 51 8.86 1.71 8.99
C THR A 51 8.77 0.41 8.19
N CYS A 52 9.18 0.46 6.94
CA CYS A 52 9.08 -0.63 5.98
C CYS A 52 10.49 -1.08 5.56
N PHE A 53 10.63 -2.38 5.27
CA PHE A 53 11.92 -2.96 4.94
C PHE A 53 11.81 -3.79 3.67
N ARG A 54 12.69 -3.52 2.71
CA ARG A 54 12.76 -4.26 1.46
C ARG A 54 14.19 -4.69 1.17
N GLN A 55 14.38 -5.90 0.69
CA GLN A 55 15.70 -6.42 0.34
C GLN A 55 16.21 -5.89 -1.00
N GLU A 56 15.30 -5.46 -1.89
CA GLU A 56 15.57 -4.89 -3.21
C GLU A 56 16.49 -5.78 -4.09
N VAL A 57 16.33 -7.09 -3.98
CA VAL A 57 17.09 -8.06 -4.76
C VAL A 57 16.63 -8.07 -6.21
N GLY A 58 17.57 -8.09 -7.14
CA GLY A 58 17.29 -8.23 -8.58
C GLY A 58 16.97 -6.94 -9.31
N SER A 59 17.08 -5.80 -8.65
CA SER A 59 16.91 -4.51 -9.29
C SER A 59 18.16 -4.14 -10.12
N HIS A 60 18.04 -4.26 -11.42
CA HIS A 60 19.05 -3.80 -12.38
C HIS A 60 18.47 -2.62 -13.15
N GLY A 61 19.14 -1.47 -13.15
CA GLY A 61 18.70 -0.33 -13.95
C GLY A 61 19.08 1.04 -13.38
N ARG A 62 18.56 2.10 -14.01
CA ARG A 62 18.90 3.50 -13.70
C ARG A 62 18.47 3.96 -12.29
N ASP A 63 17.45 3.31 -11.71
CA ASP A 63 16.84 3.71 -10.44
C ASP A 63 17.44 2.97 -9.23
N THR A 64 18.66 2.46 -9.34
CA THR A 64 19.34 1.72 -8.27
C THR A 64 20.07 2.63 -7.27
N ARG A 65 20.07 3.94 -7.48
CA ARG A 65 20.78 4.93 -6.66
C ARG A 65 19.85 6.03 -6.16
N GLY A 66 20.24 6.63 -5.04
CA GLY A 66 19.51 7.76 -4.44
C GLY A 66 18.26 7.33 -3.69
N ILE A 67 17.28 8.23 -3.62
CA ILE A 67 16.04 8.07 -2.82
C ILE A 67 15.01 7.11 -3.41
N PHE A 68 15.20 6.67 -4.67
CA PHE A 68 14.22 5.82 -5.34
C PHE A 68 14.24 4.37 -4.88
N ARG A 69 15.36 3.93 -4.32
CA ARG A 69 15.53 2.54 -3.94
C ARG A 69 16.33 2.43 -2.65
N VAL A 70 15.58 2.26 -1.58
CA VAL A 70 16.11 2.21 -0.21
C VAL A 70 15.66 0.91 0.48
N HIS A 71 16.46 0.42 1.41
CA HIS A 71 16.17 -0.82 2.14
C HIS A 71 15.25 -0.59 3.34
N GLN A 72 15.23 0.64 3.86
CA GLN A 72 14.40 1.07 4.96
C GLN A 72 13.78 2.42 4.63
N PHE A 73 12.47 2.53 4.83
CA PHE A 73 11.72 3.76 4.57
C PHE A 73 10.45 3.79 5.42
N GLU A 74 9.85 4.94 5.55
CA GLU A 74 8.55 5.09 6.19
C GLU A 74 7.45 5.16 5.13
N LYS A 75 6.31 4.54 5.44
CA LYS A 75 5.14 4.51 4.58
C LYS A 75 3.88 4.81 5.36
N ILE A 76 3.02 5.64 4.77
CA ILE A 76 1.65 5.85 5.20
C ILE A 76 0.73 5.04 4.28
N GLU A 77 -0.16 4.28 4.87
CA GLU A 77 -1.16 3.50 4.15
C GLU A 77 -2.56 3.88 4.58
N GLN A 78 -3.43 4.11 3.61
CA GLN A 78 -4.87 4.12 3.81
C GLN A 78 -5.41 2.75 3.42
N PHE A 79 -6.31 2.21 4.22
CA PHE A 79 -6.88 0.89 4.02
C PHE A 79 -8.38 0.92 4.30
N ILE A 80 -9.19 0.41 3.38
CA ILE A 80 -10.64 0.44 3.49
C ILE A 80 -11.23 -0.95 3.25
N TYR A 81 -12.09 -1.37 4.17
CA TYR A 81 -13.01 -2.48 3.98
C TYR A 81 -14.36 -1.89 3.54
N ALA A 82 -14.80 -2.23 2.34
CA ALA A 82 -16.01 -1.67 1.75
C ALA A 82 -17.04 -2.74 1.40
N SER A 83 -18.30 -2.32 1.32
CA SER A 83 -19.36 -3.16 0.75
C SER A 83 -19.09 -3.44 -0.73
N PRO A 84 -19.31 -4.68 -1.23
CA PRO A 84 -19.23 -5.00 -2.65
C PRO A 84 -20.43 -4.47 -3.45
N HIS A 85 -21.48 -4.01 -2.75
CA HIS A 85 -22.73 -3.55 -3.37
C HIS A 85 -22.73 -2.03 -3.58
N ASP A 86 -23.66 -1.60 -4.43
CA ASP A 86 -24.02 -0.19 -4.64
C ASP A 86 -22.82 0.70 -5.02
N ASN A 87 -21.86 0.12 -5.73
CA ASN A 87 -20.64 0.82 -6.18
C ASN A 87 -19.76 1.41 -5.06
N LYS A 88 -20.03 1.07 -3.79
CA LYS A 88 -19.39 1.68 -2.63
C LYS A 88 -17.85 1.55 -2.63
N SER A 89 -17.33 0.43 -3.06
CA SER A 89 -15.87 0.26 -3.11
C SER A 89 -15.21 1.17 -4.15
N TRP A 90 -15.89 1.44 -5.26
CA TRP A 90 -15.36 2.34 -6.29
C TRP A 90 -15.45 3.81 -5.86
N GLU A 91 -16.53 4.21 -5.17
CA GLU A 91 -16.63 5.53 -4.55
C GLU A 91 -15.47 5.76 -3.56
N MET A 92 -15.17 4.76 -2.71
CA MET A 92 -14.05 4.83 -1.78
C MET A 92 -12.69 4.85 -2.49
N PHE A 93 -12.55 4.12 -3.58
CA PHE A 93 -11.34 4.13 -4.40
C PHE A 93 -11.06 5.52 -4.97
N ASP A 94 -12.09 6.18 -5.50
CA ASP A 94 -11.98 7.54 -6.04
C ASP A 94 -11.72 8.57 -4.92
N GLU A 95 -12.33 8.41 -3.73
CA GLU A 95 -12.06 9.23 -2.54
C GLU A 95 -10.57 9.12 -2.11
N MET A 96 -10.04 7.90 -2.07
CA MET A 96 -8.65 7.66 -1.64
C MET A 96 -7.65 8.36 -2.58
N ILE A 97 -7.82 8.21 -3.90
CA ILE A 97 -6.91 8.84 -4.85
C ILE A 97 -7.05 10.37 -4.86
N SER A 98 -8.27 10.89 -4.72
CA SER A 98 -8.52 12.33 -4.60
C SER A 98 -7.85 12.93 -3.36
N THR A 99 -7.90 12.24 -2.22
CA THR A 99 -7.21 12.66 -1.00
C THR A 99 -5.70 12.76 -1.22
N ALA A 100 -5.12 11.81 -1.96
CA ALA A 100 -3.71 11.87 -2.31
C ALA A 100 -3.41 13.03 -3.28
N GLU A 101 -4.26 13.27 -4.27
CA GLU A 101 -4.12 14.42 -5.18
C GLU A 101 -4.10 15.74 -4.43
N ASP A 102 -5.06 15.96 -3.52
CA ASP A 102 -5.15 17.18 -2.71
C ASP A 102 -3.85 17.42 -1.92
N PHE A 103 -3.29 16.36 -1.35
CA PHE A 103 -2.03 16.45 -0.63
C PHE A 103 -0.87 16.86 -1.55
N TYR A 104 -0.69 16.19 -2.69
CA TYR A 104 0.42 16.50 -3.59
C TYR A 104 0.24 17.83 -4.32
N GLN A 105 -1.00 18.26 -4.57
CA GLN A 105 -1.29 19.62 -5.04
C GLN A 105 -0.85 20.68 -4.02
N SER A 106 -1.10 20.43 -2.74
CA SER A 106 -0.69 21.35 -1.66
C SER A 106 0.84 21.51 -1.59
N LEU A 107 1.60 20.53 -2.07
CA LEU A 107 3.06 20.60 -2.17
C LEU A 107 3.54 21.35 -3.43
N GLY A 108 2.65 21.65 -4.38
CA GLY A 108 2.99 22.33 -5.63
C GLY A 108 3.85 21.48 -6.58
N LEU A 109 3.75 20.16 -6.51
CA LEU A 109 4.51 19.25 -7.37
C LEU A 109 3.76 18.98 -8.67
N PRO A 110 4.45 19.02 -9.84
CA PRO A 110 3.88 18.52 -11.08
C PRO A 110 3.67 17.00 -10.99
N TYR A 111 2.45 16.54 -11.15
CA TYR A 111 2.12 15.11 -11.06
C TYR A 111 1.15 14.71 -12.19
N ARG A 112 0.94 13.41 -12.32
CA ARG A 112 -0.10 12.81 -13.15
C ARG A 112 -0.68 11.58 -12.47
N ILE A 113 -1.94 11.25 -12.80
CA ILE A 113 -2.56 9.97 -12.43
C ILE A 113 -2.45 9.02 -13.63
N VAL A 114 -1.99 7.82 -13.38
CA VAL A 114 -1.80 6.76 -14.38
C VAL A 114 -2.67 5.56 -14.03
N ASN A 115 -3.50 5.12 -14.98
CA ASN A 115 -4.22 3.86 -14.84
C ASN A 115 -3.32 2.71 -15.30
N ILE A 116 -3.04 1.78 -14.39
CA ILE A 116 -2.13 0.68 -14.64
C ILE A 116 -2.79 -0.37 -15.54
N VAL A 117 -2.07 -0.74 -16.59
CA VAL A 117 -2.54 -1.73 -17.57
C VAL A 117 -2.63 -3.13 -16.95
N SER A 118 -3.55 -3.94 -17.44
CA SER A 118 -3.84 -5.27 -16.89
C SER A 118 -2.61 -6.18 -16.78
N GLY A 119 -1.68 -6.10 -17.74
CA GLY A 119 -0.45 -6.89 -17.73
C GLY A 119 0.57 -6.50 -16.66
N SER A 120 0.38 -5.35 -15.99
CA SER A 120 1.25 -4.84 -14.92
C SER A 120 0.55 -4.82 -13.56
N LEU A 121 -0.70 -5.28 -13.47
CA LEU A 121 -1.39 -5.41 -12.20
C LEU A 121 -0.79 -6.55 -11.37
N ASN A 122 -0.70 -6.35 -10.05
CA ASN A 122 -0.45 -7.47 -9.15
C ASN A 122 -1.66 -8.40 -9.09
N HIS A 123 -1.47 -9.63 -8.61
CA HIS A 123 -2.52 -10.65 -8.59
C HIS A 123 -3.74 -10.29 -7.73
N ALA A 124 -3.60 -9.38 -6.79
CA ALA A 124 -4.69 -8.98 -5.91
C ALA A 124 -5.56 -7.89 -6.53
N ALA A 125 -4.96 -6.98 -7.29
CA ALA A 125 -5.65 -5.79 -7.79
C ALA A 125 -6.56 -6.09 -8.98
N SER A 126 -7.77 -5.57 -8.92
CA SER A 126 -8.74 -5.50 -10.02
C SER A 126 -8.56 -4.22 -10.84
N LYS A 127 -8.21 -3.12 -10.17
CA LYS A 127 -7.84 -1.82 -10.75
C LYS A 127 -6.78 -1.17 -9.88
N LYS A 128 -5.85 -0.48 -10.53
CA LYS A 128 -4.79 0.27 -9.86
C LYS A 128 -4.60 1.62 -10.52
N LEU A 129 -4.53 2.68 -9.72
CA LEU A 129 -4.12 4.02 -10.12
C LEU A 129 -2.84 4.38 -9.39
N ASP A 130 -1.87 4.90 -10.12
CA ASP A 130 -0.65 5.46 -9.54
C ASP A 130 -0.63 6.98 -9.72
N LEU A 131 -0.27 7.70 -8.65
CA LEU A 131 0.10 9.10 -8.74
C LEU A 131 1.61 9.17 -8.90
N GLU A 132 2.05 9.74 -10.02
CA GLU A 132 3.46 9.90 -10.34
C GLU A 132 3.81 11.39 -10.38
N ALA A 133 4.92 11.80 -9.75
CA ALA A 133 5.45 13.14 -9.86
C ALA A 133 6.62 13.23 -10.84
N TRP A 134 6.82 14.41 -11.39
CA TRP A 134 7.93 14.71 -12.28
C TRP A 134 9.23 14.92 -11.49
N PHE A 135 10.28 14.22 -11.87
CA PHE A 135 11.61 14.35 -11.31
C PHE A 135 12.58 14.94 -12.35
N PRO A 136 12.93 16.24 -12.24
CA PRO A 136 13.79 16.91 -13.22
C PRO A 136 15.17 16.24 -13.38
N GLY A 137 15.76 15.76 -12.29
CA GLY A 137 17.08 15.12 -12.31
C GLY A 137 17.12 13.81 -13.11
N SER A 138 16.02 13.05 -13.14
CA SER A 138 15.89 11.83 -13.96
C SER A 138 15.14 12.06 -15.26
N GLN A 139 14.56 13.25 -15.46
CA GLN A 139 13.69 13.61 -16.58
C GLN A 139 12.57 12.58 -16.79
N ALA A 140 11.96 12.15 -15.69
CA ALA A 140 10.93 11.12 -15.73
C ALA A 140 9.91 11.31 -14.61
N PHE A 141 8.71 10.79 -14.84
CA PHE A 141 7.71 10.60 -13.78
C PHE A 141 8.08 9.37 -12.95
N ARG A 142 7.85 9.45 -11.63
CA ARG A 142 8.08 8.36 -10.68
C ARG A 142 6.87 8.23 -9.76
N GLU A 143 6.53 6.99 -9.45
CA GLU A 143 5.43 6.65 -8.55
C GLU A 143 5.68 7.16 -7.14
N LEU A 144 4.70 7.88 -6.59
CA LEU A 144 4.66 8.35 -5.21
C LEU A 144 3.58 7.66 -4.41
N VAL A 145 2.46 7.40 -5.07
CA VAL A 145 1.28 6.78 -4.48
C VAL A 145 0.77 5.70 -5.41
N SER A 146 0.34 4.61 -4.83
CA SER A 146 -0.32 3.52 -5.53
C SER A 146 -1.63 3.20 -4.83
N CYS A 147 -2.74 3.31 -5.55
CA CYS A 147 -4.08 3.01 -5.06
C CYS A 147 -4.65 1.80 -5.77
N SER A 148 -5.03 0.76 -5.02
CA SER A 148 -5.54 -0.50 -5.56
C SER A 148 -6.91 -0.85 -5.00
N ASN A 149 -7.81 -1.29 -5.87
CA ASN A 149 -9.03 -2.00 -5.49
C ASN A 149 -8.83 -3.49 -5.73
N CYS A 150 -8.80 -4.27 -4.67
CA CYS A 150 -8.54 -5.71 -4.70
C CYS A 150 -9.81 -6.57 -4.68
N THR A 151 -10.98 -5.93 -4.72
CA THR A 151 -12.27 -6.62 -4.59
C THR A 151 -12.26 -7.61 -3.41
N ASP A 152 -12.68 -8.84 -3.58
CA ASP A 152 -12.75 -9.84 -2.52
C ASP A 152 -11.49 -10.73 -2.41
N TYR A 153 -10.42 -10.42 -3.15
CA TYR A 153 -9.23 -11.28 -3.22
C TYR A 153 -8.61 -11.59 -1.86
N GLN A 154 -8.37 -10.55 -1.05
CA GLN A 154 -7.79 -10.68 0.29
C GLN A 154 -8.85 -11.18 1.30
N ALA A 155 -10.08 -10.70 1.21
CA ALA A 155 -11.16 -11.12 2.11
C ALA A 155 -11.43 -12.63 2.05
N ARG A 156 -11.38 -13.23 0.86
CA ARG A 156 -11.51 -14.69 0.70
C ARG A 156 -10.43 -15.46 1.46
N ARG A 157 -9.19 -15.01 1.37
CA ARG A 157 -8.03 -15.67 1.99
C ARG A 157 -7.99 -15.48 3.49
N LEU A 158 -8.40 -14.30 3.95
CA LEU A 158 -8.45 -13.94 5.36
C LEU A 158 -9.77 -14.35 6.04
N ARG A 159 -10.72 -14.92 5.27
CA ARG A 159 -12.04 -15.34 5.77
C ARG A 159 -12.83 -14.20 6.41
N ILE A 160 -12.65 -12.98 5.90
CA ILE A 160 -13.42 -11.80 6.32
C ILE A 160 -14.75 -11.83 5.59
N ARG A 161 -15.83 -11.78 6.33
CA ARG A 161 -17.20 -11.90 5.83
C ARG A 161 -18.03 -10.75 6.32
N TYR A 162 -19.14 -10.47 5.64
CA TYR A 162 -20.13 -9.54 6.14
C TYR A 162 -21.54 -9.99 5.77
N GLY A 163 -22.56 -9.45 6.44
CA GLY A 163 -23.96 -9.75 6.19
C GLY A 163 -24.73 -10.02 7.49
N GLN A 164 -26.05 -10.01 7.40
CA GLN A 164 -26.93 -10.19 8.57
C GLN A 164 -27.12 -11.66 8.95
N THR A 165 -26.91 -12.59 8.05
CA THR A 165 -27.12 -14.03 8.29
C THR A 165 -26.11 -14.89 7.54
N LYS A 166 -25.92 -16.15 8.03
CA LYS A 166 -25.07 -17.15 7.35
C LYS A 166 -25.49 -17.48 5.92
N LYS A 167 -26.71 -17.13 5.50
CA LYS A 167 -27.23 -17.32 4.13
C LYS A 167 -26.84 -16.17 3.19
N MET A 168 -26.52 -14.99 3.73
CA MET A 168 -26.06 -13.82 2.97
C MET A 168 -24.54 -13.66 3.15
N MET A 169 -23.77 -14.66 2.67
CA MET A 169 -22.32 -14.68 2.79
C MET A 169 -21.67 -13.91 1.65
N ASP A 170 -21.82 -12.60 1.65
CA ASP A 170 -21.04 -11.75 0.77
C ASP A 170 -19.63 -11.48 1.34
N LYS A 171 -18.71 -11.16 0.47
CA LYS A 171 -17.32 -10.89 0.85
C LYS A 171 -17.06 -9.41 0.79
N VAL A 172 -16.44 -8.90 1.83
CA VAL A 172 -16.00 -7.51 1.88
C VAL A 172 -14.98 -7.26 0.78
N TRP A 173 -15.01 -6.09 0.16
CA TRP A 173 -13.98 -5.65 -0.77
C TRP A 173 -12.93 -4.81 -0.04
N LEU A 174 -11.67 -5.11 -0.32
CA LEU A 174 -10.55 -4.43 0.27
C LEU A 174 -9.88 -3.50 -0.73
N LEU A 175 -9.66 -2.28 -0.27
CA LEU A 175 -8.94 -1.25 -1.01
C LEU A 175 -7.77 -0.81 -0.15
N TYR A 176 -6.65 -0.55 -0.79
CA TYR A 176 -5.52 0.08 -0.12
C TYR A 176 -4.87 1.14 -1.01
N LEU A 177 -4.35 2.17 -0.38
CA LEU A 177 -3.52 3.19 -0.96
C LEU A 177 -2.23 3.25 -0.17
N GLU A 178 -1.12 3.05 -0.85
CA GLU A 178 0.22 3.20 -0.32
C GLU A 178 0.80 4.54 -0.74
N ALA A 179 1.20 5.36 0.23
CA ALA A 179 1.94 6.59 -0.02
C ALA A 179 3.30 6.50 0.67
N ASN A 180 4.37 6.68 -0.07
CA ASN A 180 5.70 6.81 0.51
C ASN A 180 5.75 8.07 1.38
N CYS A 181 6.17 7.93 2.64
CA CYS A 181 6.14 9.03 3.59
C CYS A 181 7.10 10.15 3.17
N PRO A 182 6.62 11.40 3.13
CA PRO A 182 7.38 12.53 2.63
C PRO A 182 8.36 13.14 3.63
N LEU A 183 8.68 12.49 4.76
CA LEU A 183 9.65 13.08 5.70
C LEU A 183 11.02 13.30 5.04
N GLU A 184 11.43 12.42 4.13
CA GLU A 184 12.58 12.66 3.26
C GLU A 184 12.26 13.65 2.13
N TRP A 185 10.99 13.91 1.84
CA TRP A 185 10.53 14.78 0.78
C TRP A 185 10.60 16.27 1.12
N CYS A 186 10.60 16.64 2.41
CA CYS A 186 10.85 18.02 2.81
C CYS A 186 12.26 18.47 2.39
N SER A 187 13.24 17.58 2.45
CA SER A 187 14.56 17.82 1.88
C SER A 187 14.57 17.71 0.35
N THR A 188 13.73 16.85 -0.22
CA THR A 188 13.62 16.60 -1.65
C THR A 188 12.84 17.72 -2.38
N LYS A 189 11.95 18.46 -1.69
CA LYS A 189 11.31 19.65 -2.25
C LYS A 189 12.33 20.65 -2.79
N MET A 190 13.48 20.79 -2.10
CA MET A 190 14.61 21.61 -2.58
C MET A 190 15.23 21.07 -3.88
N TYR A 191 15.33 19.75 -4.01
CA TYR A 191 15.83 19.09 -5.22
C TYR A 191 14.87 19.14 -6.41
N LEU A 192 13.57 19.04 -6.14
CA LEU A 192 12.54 19.06 -7.19
C LEU A 192 12.28 20.46 -7.75
N GLN A 193 12.48 21.52 -6.94
CA GLN A 193 12.27 22.90 -7.35
C GLN A 193 13.50 23.53 -8.02
N GLY A 194 14.59 22.81 -8.17
CA GLY A 194 15.77 23.27 -8.95
C GLY A 194 16.49 24.47 -8.36
N ASN A 195 16.36 24.74 -7.08
CA ASN A 195 17.16 25.77 -6.40
C ASN A 195 18.53 25.18 -6.05
N TYR A 196 19.48 25.38 -6.96
CA TYR A 196 20.90 25.38 -6.69
C TYR A 196 21.36 26.79 -6.40
#